data_8405843f7eb2cb826fd270452e685da5
#
_entry.id   8405843f7eb2cb826fd270452e685da5
#
_cell.length_a   1.000
_cell.length_b   1.000
_cell.length_c   1.000
_cell.angle_alpha   90.00
_cell.angle_beta   90.00
_cell.angle_gamma   90.00
#
_symmetry.space_group_name_H-M   'P 1'
#
loop_
_entity.id
_entity.type
_entity.pdbx_description
1 polymer ?
#
loop_
_entity_poly.entity_id
_entity_poly.type
_entity_poly.pdbx_seq_one_letter_code
_entity_poly.pdbx_strand_id
1 'polypeptide(L)'
;MRSLSLGQQMRAELAAAVLPAPEVLFLDEPTIGLDVEAKAAVRDFLRELNRERGTTIILTTHDLDDITRMCSRLMIIDHGRLIYDGTVEALRTAYGTTRVLVVDLAEDEPVQVPGAVLARAEGRRRWLEFGRDEVSAAELIARLLAGHEVADLTLEEPDIEDIVRRIYRGEAPPPGP
;
A
#
# COMPACT_ATOMS: atom_id res chain seq x y z
N MET A 1 -21.79 -29.06 19.83
CA MET A 1 -20.65 -28.92 18.89
C MET A 1 -20.07 -27.54 19.11
N ARG A 2 -18.78 -27.38 19.40
CA ARG A 2 -18.13 -26.07 19.41
C ARG A 2 -17.98 -25.64 17.95
N SER A 3 -18.54 -24.50 17.58
CA SER A 3 -18.30 -23.89 16.28
C SER A 3 -16.84 -23.42 16.24
N LEU A 4 -16.16 -23.63 15.12
CA LEU A 4 -14.84 -23.08 14.87
C LEU A 4 -14.91 -21.54 14.88
N SER A 5 -13.87 -20.88 15.34
CA SER A 5 -13.72 -19.44 15.11
C SER A 5 -13.55 -19.15 13.62
N LEU A 6 -13.83 -17.93 13.17
CA LEU A 6 -13.67 -17.53 11.77
C LEU A 6 -12.26 -17.85 11.26
N GLY A 7 -11.22 -17.54 12.03
CA GLY A 7 -9.84 -17.86 11.67
C GLY A 7 -9.53 -19.37 11.64
N GLN A 8 -10.21 -20.19 12.46
CA GLN A 8 -10.08 -21.65 12.38
C GLN A 8 -10.81 -22.21 11.15
N GLN A 9 -11.97 -21.65 10.80
CA GLN A 9 -12.69 -22.02 9.57
C GLN A 9 -11.83 -21.68 8.34
N MET A 10 -11.31 -20.47 8.23
CA MET A 10 -10.45 -20.06 7.12
C MET A 10 -9.24 -20.98 6.96
N ARG A 11 -8.54 -21.30 8.05
CA ARG A 11 -7.42 -22.26 8.00
C ARG A 11 -7.82 -23.66 7.56
N ALA A 12 -8.98 -24.12 7.96
CA ALA A 12 -9.50 -25.42 7.54
C ALA A 12 -9.88 -25.43 6.05
N GLU A 13 -10.49 -24.35 5.56
CA GLU A 13 -10.82 -24.17 4.13
C GLU A 13 -9.57 -24.09 3.26
N LEU A 14 -8.56 -23.31 3.69
CA LEU A 14 -7.27 -23.25 3.01
C LEU A 14 -6.58 -24.61 2.97
N ALA A 15 -6.56 -25.34 4.09
CA ALA A 15 -5.98 -26.67 4.13
C ALA A 15 -6.70 -27.64 3.18
N ALA A 16 -8.02 -27.59 3.13
CA ALA A 16 -8.82 -28.40 2.20
C ALA A 16 -8.54 -28.03 0.72
N ALA A 17 -8.43 -26.74 0.41
CA ALA A 17 -8.16 -26.26 -0.94
C ALA A 17 -6.75 -26.62 -1.44
N VAL A 18 -5.77 -26.71 -0.54
CA VAL A 18 -4.37 -27.01 -0.87
C VAL A 18 -4.07 -28.51 -0.88
N LEU A 19 -4.91 -29.34 -0.24
CA LEU A 19 -4.71 -30.77 -0.12
C LEU A 19 -4.49 -31.50 -1.48
N PRO A 20 -5.23 -31.16 -2.57
CA PRO A 20 -5.03 -31.76 -3.88
C PRO A 20 -3.79 -31.26 -4.63
N ALA A 21 -2.96 -30.39 -4.01
CA ALA A 21 -1.78 -29.75 -4.61
C ALA A 21 -2.11 -29.04 -5.94
N PRO A 22 -3.00 -28.02 -5.95
CA PRO A 22 -3.42 -27.35 -7.15
C PRO A 22 -2.28 -26.51 -7.77
N GLU A 23 -2.26 -26.42 -9.10
CA GLU A 23 -1.37 -25.50 -9.83
C GLU A 23 -1.84 -24.03 -9.71
N VAL A 24 -3.16 -23.84 -9.63
CA VAL A 24 -3.79 -22.51 -9.49
C VAL A 24 -4.78 -22.54 -8.34
N LEU A 25 -4.69 -21.56 -7.45
CA LEU A 25 -5.56 -21.40 -6.29
C LEU A 25 -6.27 -20.05 -6.37
N PHE A 26 -7.61 -20.08 -6.36
CA PHE A 26 -8.44 -18.87 -6.30
C PHE A 26 -8.94 -18.67 -4.87
N LEU A 27 -8.76 -17.48 -4.35
CA LEU A 27 -9.16 -17.10 -2.99
C LEU A 27 -9.98 -15.80 -3.05
N ASP A 28 -11.14 -15.84 -2.45
CA ASP A 28 -12.02 -14.69 -2.33
C ASP A 28 -11.95 -14.15 -0.90
N GLU A 29 -11.37 -12.94 -0.75
CA GLU A 29 -11.20 -12.23 0.53
C GLU A 29 -10.60 -13.11 1.66
N PRO A 30 -9.43 -13.77 1.47
CA PRO A 30 -8.95 -14.81 2.37
C PRO A 30 -8.59 -14.32 3.78
N THR A 31 -8.52 -13.03 4.01
CA THR A 31 -8.13 -12.42 5.29
C THR A 31 -9.25 -11.62 5.95
N ILE A 32 -10.43 -11.55 5.31
CA ILE A 32 -11.56 -10.77 5.83
C ILE A 32 -12.00 -11.25 7.21
N GLY A 33 -12.21 -10.30 8.12
CA GLY A 33 -12.71 -10.61 9.48
C GLY A 33 -11.72 -11.34 10.38
N LEU A 34 -10.47 -11.52 9.94
CA LEU A 34 -9.41 -12.10 10.78
C LEU A 34 -8.73 -11.01 11.62
N ASP A 35 -8.27 -11.38 12.81
CA ASP A 35 -7.39 -10.54 13.60
C ASP A 35 -5.98 -10.42 12.96
N VAL A 36 -5.16 -9.52 13.47
CA VAL A 36 -3.84 -9.20 12.91
C VAL A 36 -2.92 -10.42 12.86
N GLU A 37 -2.95 -11.26 13.89
CA GLU A 37 -2.12 -12.47 13.99
C GLU A 37 -2.59 -13.54 12.99
N ALA A 38 -3.90 -13.77 12.89
CA ALA A 38 -4.46 -14.72 11.93
C ALA A 38 -4.22 -14.26 10.48
N LYS A 39 -4.36 -12.95 10.16
CA LYS A 39 -3.99 -12.39 8.86
C LYS A 39 -2.53 -12.66 8.52
N ALA A 40 -1.61 -12.39 9.44
CA ALA A 40 -0.19 -12.63 9.24
C ALA A 40 0.09 -14.11 8.93
N ALA A 41 -0.50 -15.02 9.70
CA ALA A 41 -0.33 -16.47 9.49
C ALA A 41 -0.85 -16.94 8.12
N VAL A 42 -2.01 -16.42 7.65
CA VAL A 42 -2.54 -16.71 6.32
C VAL A 42 -1.61 -16.18 5.23
N ARG A 43 -1.14 -14.95 5.35
CA ARG A 43 -0.19 -14.33 4.40
C ARG A 43 1.10 -15.14 4.27
N ASP A 44 1.68 -15.54 5.39
CA ASP A 44 2.92 -16.30 5.40
C ASP A 44 2.73 -17.68 4.78
N PHE A 45 1.64 -18.36 5.11
CA PHE A 45 1.28 -19.64 4.50
C PHE A 45 1.12 -19.55 2.98
N LEU A 46 0.41 -18.54 2.47
CA LEU A 46 0.19 -18.37 1.03
C LEU A 46 1.50 -18.06 0.28
N ARG A 47 2.38 -17.23 0.87
CA ARG A 47 3.71 -16.98 0.32
C ARG A 47 4.57 -18.24 0.26
N GLU A 48 4.58 -19.02 1.34
CA GLU A 48 5.31 -20.26 1.41
C GLU A 48 4.81 -21.27 0.37
N LEU A 49 3.49 -21.39 0.23
CA LEU A 49 2.84 -22.23 -0.78
C LEU A 49 3.28 -21.85 -2.21
N ASN A 50 3.25 -20.57 -2.53
CA ASN A 50 3.69 -20.08 -3.83
C ASN A 50 5.18 -20.33 -4.05
N ARG A 51 6.03 -20.03 -3.05
CA ARG A 51 7.48 -20.18 -3.16
C ARG A 51 7.93 -21.64 -3.27
N GLU A 52 7.34 -22.53 -2.47
CA GLU A 52 7.82 -23.91 -2.35
C GLU A 52 7.18 -24.85 -3.37
N ARG A 53 5.92 -24.62 -3.72
CA ARG A 53 5.17 -25.48 -4.64
C ARG A 53 4.96 -24.87 -6.02
N GLY A 54 5.29 -23.59 -6.20
CA GLY A 54 5.03 -22.89 -7.46
C GLY A 54 3.55 -22.69 -7.76
N THR A 55 2.66 -22.87 -6.78
CA THR A 55 1.22 -22.65 -6.94
C THR A 55 0.94 -21.21 -7.31
N THR A 56 0.28 -20.97 -8.44
CA THR A 56 -0.20 -19.63 -8.79
C THR A 56 -1.39 -19.27 -7.92
N ILE A 57 -1.31 -18.17 -7.19
CA ILE A 57 -2.39 -17.71 -6.31
C ILE A 57 -3.03 -16.47 -6.90
N ILE A 58 -4.33 -16.52 -7.13
CA ILE A 58 -5.16 -15.39 -7.53
C ILE A 58 -6.12 -15.12 -6.38
N LEU A 59 -6.04 -13.92 -5.81
CA LEU A 59 -6.91 -13.53 -4.71
C LEU A 59 -7.66 -12.23 -5.02
N THR A 60 -8.88 -12.13 -4.52
CA THR A 60 -9.57 -10.85 -4.41
C THR A 60 -9.35 -10.30 -3.01
N THR A 61 -9.16 -9.01 -2.88
CA THR A 61 -9.10 -8.32 -1.60
C THR A 61 -9.36 -6.84 -1.76
N HIS A 62 -9.93 -6.23 -0.74
CA HIS A 62 -10.00 -4.78 -0.57
C HIS A 62 -9.00 -4.29 0.50
N ASP A 63 -8.26 -5.22 1.13
CA ASP A 63 -7.21 -4.91 2.10
C ASP A 63 -5.90 -4.66 1.36
N LEU A 64 -5.50 -3.39 1.30
CA LEU A 64 -4.31 -2.96 0.57
C LEU A 64 -3.00 -3.42 1.20
N ASP A 65 -3.02 -3.72 2.51
CA ASP A 65 -1.94 -4.39 3.21
C ASP A 65 -1.68 -5.80 2.65
N ASP A 66 -2.74 -6.52 2.27
CA ASP A 66 -2.61 -7.83 1.63
C ASP A 66 -1.93 -7.71 0.26
N ILE A 67 -2.35 -6.71 -0.53
CA ILE A 67 -1.76 -6.45 -1.84
C ILE A 67 -0.27 -6.16 -1.70
N THR A 68 0.11 -5.23 -0.83
CA THR A 68 1.50 -4.80 -0.67
C THR A 68 2.42 -5.89 -0.13
N ARG A 69 1.87 -6.76 0.70
CA ARG A 69 2.66 -7.80 1.38
C ARG A 69 2.74 -9.13 0.62
N MET A 70 1.74 -9.46 -0.21
CA MET A 70 1.65 -10.77 -0.85
C MET A 70 1.73 -10.74 -2.37
N CYS A 71 1.27 -9.65 -3.00
CA CYS A 71 1.08 -9.63 -4.44
C CYS A 71 2.27 -8.99 -5.15
N SER A 72 2.81 -9.66 -6.16
CA SER A 72 3.76 -9.07 -7.10
C SER A 72 3.07 -8.37 -8.27
N ARG A 73 1.85 -8.79 -8.63
CA ARG A 73 1.02 -8.27 -9.71
C ARG A 73 -0.35 -7.90 -9.17
N LEU A 74 -0.90 -6.80 -9.66
CA LEU A 74 -2.19 -6.25 -9.29
C LEU A 74 -3.03 -6.02 -10.53
N MET A 75 -4.29 -6.42 -10.47
CA MET A 75 -5.32 -6.07 -11.43
C MET A 75 -6.39 -5.22 -10.71
N ILE A 76 -6.68 -4.03 -11.24
CA ILE A 76 -7.77 -3.17 -10.71
C ILE A 76 -8.93 -3.25 -11.69
N ILE A 77 -10.09 -3.64 -11.17
CA ILE A 77 -11.32 -3.77 -11.95
C ILE A 77 -12.36 -2.78 -11.40
N ASP A 78 -12.94 -1.97 -12.28
CA ASP A 78 -14.02 -1.06 -11.94
C ASP A 78 -15.12 -1.14 -13.00
N HIS A 79 -16.38 -1.20 -12.58
CA HIS A 79 -17.55 -1.32 -13.45
C HIS A 79 -17.39 -2.38 -14.56
N GLY A 80 -16.78 -3.53 -14.24
CA GLY A 80 -16.56 -4.63 -15.18
C GLY A 80 -15.45 -4.39 -16.21
N ARG A 81 -14.65 -3.33 -16.03
CA ARG A 81 -13.50 -3.02 -16.89
C ARG A 81 -12.20 -3.17 -16.13
N LEU A 82 -11.22 -3.75 -16.78
CA LEU A 82 -9.86 -3.79 -16.27
C LEU A 82 -9.23 -2.41 -16.46
N ILE A 83 -8.97 -1.71 -15.34
CA ILE A 83 -8.39 -0.37 -15.34
C ILE A 83 -6.87 -0.42 -15.26
N TYR A 84 -6.34 -1.38 -14.50
CA TYR A 84 -4.91 -1.56 -14.33
C TYR A 84 -4.57 -3.05 -14.34
N ASP A 85 -3.46 -3.38 -14.98
CA ASP A 85 -2.83 -4.70 -14.94
C ASP A 85 -1.31 -4.53 -14.98
N GLY A 86 -0.65 -4.81 -13.88
CA GLY A 86 0.79 -4.61 -13.77
C GLY A 86 1.33 -4.96 -12.39
N THR A 87 2.60 -4.65 -12.17
CA THR A 87 3.22 -4.85 -10.85
C THR A 87 2.82 -3.74 -9.88
N VAL A 88 2.81 -4.08 -8.58
CA VAL A 88 2.59 -3.09 -7.52
C VAL A 88 3.63 -1.97 -7.57
N GLU A 89 4.88 -2.32 -7.92
CA GLU A 89 5.96 -1.34 -8.05
C GLU A 89 5.76 -0.40 -9.27
N ALA A 90 5.30 -0.93 -10.41
CA ALA A 90 4.97 -0.11 -11.57
C ALA A 90 3.82 0.87 -11.26
N LEU A 91 2.81 0.41 -10.48
CA LEU A 91 1.73 1.28 -10.02
C LEU A 91 2.27 2.43 -9.16
N ARG A 92 3.12 2.13 -8.17
CA ARG A 92 3.75 3.14 -7.33
C ARG A 92 4.60 4.12 -8.13
N THR A 93 5.34 3.64 -9.11
CA THR A 93 6.19 4.48 -9.96
C THR A 93 5.36 5.41 -10.85
N ALA A 94 4.30 4.87 -11.47
CA ALA A 94 3.48 5.62 -12.41
C ALA A 94 2.58 6.67 -11.73
N TYR A 95 2.10 6.38 -10.52
CA TYR A 95 1.13 7.24 -9.82
C TYR A 95 1.65 7.84 -8.53
N GLY A 96 2.75 7.34 -8.00
CA GLY A 96 3.42 7.86 -6.80
C GLY A 96 4.28 9.08 -7.12
N THR A 97 3.79 10.00 -7.95
CA THR A 97 4.52 11.21 -8.31
C THR A 97 4.69 12.19 -7.16
N THR A 98 3.84 12.08 -6.15
CA THR A 98 3.84 12.96 -4.97
C THR A 98 4.37 12.20 -3.77
N ARG A 99 5.31 12.77 -3.05
CA ARG A 99 5.84 12.29 -1.77
C ARG A 99 5.43 13.23 -0.65
N VAL A 100 5.44 12.74 0.57
CA VAL A 100 5.15 13.55 1.76
C VAL A 100 6.38 13.56 2.66
N LEU A 101 6.89 14.76 2.94
CA LEU A 101 7.88 14.95 3.99
C LEU A 101 7.15 15.35 5.27
N VAL A 102 7.13 14.44 6.23
CA VAL A 102 6.60 14.71 7.58
C VAL A 102 7.71 15.29 8.41
N VAL A 103 7.46 16.47 9.00
CA VAL A 103 8.44 17.24 9.75
C VAL A 103 7.91 17.54 11.13
N ASP A 104 8.64 17.19 12.14
CA ASP A 104 8.43 17.66 13.51
C ASP A 104 9.37 18.84 13.80
N LEU A 105 8.81 20.05 13.92
CA LEU A 105 9.56 21.26 14.21
C LEU A 105 9.92 21.33 15.70
N ALA A 106 10.98 22.07 16.04
CA ALA A 106 11.33 22.36 17.42
C ALA A 106 10.26 23.24 18.10
N GLU A 107 9.69 24.19 17.36
CA GLU A 107 8.59 25.05 17.80
C GLU A 107 7.42 25.01 16.82
N ASP A 108 6.23 25.44 17.26
CA ASP A 108 5.05 25.54 16.40
C ASP A 108 5.09 26.82 15.59
N GLU A 109 5.61 26.75 14.37
CA GLU A 109 5.74 27.86 13.45
C GLU A 109 5.17 27.56 12.06
N PRO A 110 4.80 28.60 11.27
CA PRO A 110 4.42 28.42 9.89
C PRO A 110 5.59 27.93 9.05
N VAL A 111 5.35 26.96 8.17
CA VAL A 111 6.37 26.44 7.25
C VAL A 111 5.98 26.72 5.81
N GLN A 112 6.88 27.32 5.06
CA GLN A 112 6.79 27.47 3.61
C GLN A 112 8.15 27.11 3.00
N VAL A 113 8.15 26.04 2.20
CA VAL A 113 9.37 25.57 1.51
C VAL A 113 9.11 25.56 0.01
N PRO A 114 9.92 26.29 -0.79
CA PRO A 114 9.78 26.26 -2.24
C PRO A 114 9.90 24.85 -2.80
N GLY A 115 8.92 24.41 -3.60
CA GLY A 115 8.86 23.08 -4.17
C GLY A 115 8.03 22.08 -3.36
N ALA A 116 7.38 22.53 -2.27
CA ALA A 116 6.42 21.70 -1.53
C ALA A 116 5.18 22.50 -1.16
N VAL A 117 4.06 21.78 -1.00
CA VAL A 117 2.78 22.31 -0.54
C VAL A 117 2.50 21.78 0.85
N LEU A 118 2.09 22.65 1.77
CA LEU A 118 1.64 22.23 3.09
C LEU A 118 0.28 21.56 2.99
N ALA A 119 0.25 20.23 3.12
CA ALA A 119 -0.99 19.43 3.06
C ALA A 119 -1.72 19.42 4.40
N ARG A 120 -0.97 19.38 5.50
CA ARG A 120 -1.54 19.28 6.86
C ARG A 120 -0.58 19.90 7.89
N ALA A 121 -1.16 20.45 8.97
CA ALA A 121 -0.44 20.95 10.12
C ALA A 121 -1.16 20.52 11.41
N GLU A 122 -0.42 19.96 12.38
CA GLU A 122 -0.91 19.58 13.71
C GLU A 122 0.14 19.89 14.77
N GLY A 123 -0.11 20.92 15.57
CA GLY A 123 0.88 21.40 16.52
C GLY A 123 2.21 21.67 15.83
N ARG A 124 3.29 21.04 16.25
CA ARG A 124 4.63 21.19 15.65
C ARG A 124 4.85 20.32 14.41
N ARG A 125 3.91 19.41 14.05
CA ARG A 125 4.03 18.51 12.93
C ARG A 125 3.46 19.10 11.65
N ARG A 126 4.23 18.97 10.56
CA ARG A 126 3.88 19.42 9.22
C ARG A 126 4.00 18.29 8.22
N TRP A 127 3.05 18.20 7.29
CA TRP A 127 3.09 17.29 6.14
C TRP A 127 3.28 18.13 4.89
N LEU A 128 4.42 18.01 4.26
CA LEU A 128 4.80 18.75 3.07
C LEU A 128 4.75 17.81 1.86
N GLU A 129 3.80 18.04 0.97
CA GLU A 129 3.69 17.31 -0.29
C GLU A 129 4.59 17.94 -1.36
N PHE A 130 5.30 17.12 -2.11
CA PHE A 130 6.15 17.57 -3.21
C PHE A 130 6.22 16.54 -4.35
N GLY A 131 6.35 17.02 -5.59
CA GLY A 131 6.52 16.21 -6.78
C GLY A 131 7.96 15.67 -6.91
N ARG A 132 8.09 14.37 -7.23
CA ARG A 132 9.41 13.74 -7.48
C ARG A 132 10.16 14.41 -8.63
N ASP A 133 9.41 14.89 -9.64
CA ASP A 133 9.97 15.52 -10.83
C ASP A 133 10.26 17.03 -10.64
N GLU A 134 9.74 17.63 -9.55
CA GLU A 134 9.89 19.07 -9.28
C GLU A 134 11.09 19.36 -8.38
N VAL A 135 11.27 18.56 -7.32
CA VAL A 135 12.36 18.72 -6.35
C VAL A 135 12.75 17.37 -5.77
N SER A 136 14.05 17.14 -5.58
CA SER A 136 14.54 15.97 -4.89
C SER A 136 14.26 16.07 -3.38
N ALA A 137 14.03 14.93 -2.70
CA ALA A 137 13.85 14.91 -1.26
C ALA A 137 15.05 15.54 -0.51
N ALA A 138 16.28 15.28 -0.98
CA ALA A 138 17.49 15.86 -0.39
C ALA A 138 17.51 17.38 -0.48
N GLU A 139 17.12 17.93 -1.63
CA GLU A 139 17.07 19.38 -1.85
C GLU A 139 15.96 20.02 -1.01
N LEU A 140 14.78 19.40 -0.93
CA LEU A 140 13.67 19.88 -0.10
C LEU A 140 14.07 19.91 1.38
N ILE A 141 14.70 18.83 1.88
CA ILE A 141 15.21 18.76 3.25
C ILE A 141 16.25 19.84 3.50
N ALA A 142 17.18 20.05 2.58
CA ALA A 142 18.21 21.10 2.73
C ALA A 142 17.57 22.49 2.81
N ARG A 143 16.57 22.79 1.99
CA ARG A 143 15.84 24.07 2.02
C ARG A 143 15.08 24.25 3.35
N LEU A 144 14.44 23.18 3.83
CA LEU A 144 13.73 23.19 5.11
C LEU A 144 14.67 23.50 6.27
N LEU A 145 15.79 22.78 6.37
CA LEU A 145 16.78 22.94 7.45
C LEU A 145 17.51 24.30 7.41
N ALA A 146 17.53 24.96 6.27
CA ALA A 146 18.10 26.30 6.16
C ALA A 146 17.22 27.40 6.78
N GLY A 147 15.91 27.15 6.91
CA GLY A 147 14.95 28.13 7.40
C GLY A 147 14.25 27.78 8.71
N HIS A 148 14.35 26.53 9.14
CA HIS A 148 13.56 26.01 10.27
C HIS A 148 14.39 25.09 11.15
N GLU A 149 14.13 25.13 12.45
CA GLU A 149 14.71 24.18 13.40
C GLU A 149 13.84 22.91 13.47
N VAL A 150 14.41 21.81 13.01
CA VAL A 150 13.71 20.51 12.85
C VAL A 150 14.16 19.57 13.96
N ALA A 151 13.20 19.01 14.69
CA ALA A 151 13.44 18.01 15.72
C ALA A 151 13.53 16.60 15.12
N ASP A 152 12.66 16.28 14.15
CA ASP A 152 12.66 14.99 13.45
C ASP A 152 12.04 15.13 12.06
N LEU A 153 12.35 14.20 11.16
CA LEU A 153 11.75 14.14 9.85
C LEU A 153 11.61 12.70 9.34
N THR A 154 10.54 12.46 8.60
CA THR A 154 10.27 11.18 7.94
C THR A 154 9.83 11.42 6.51
N LEU A 155 10.39 10.68 5.56
CA LEU A 155 9.94 10.69 4.18
C LEU A 155 8.95 9.54 3.96
N GLU A 156 7.72 9.88 3.62
CA GLU A 156 6.66 8.91 3.32
C GLU A 156 6.49 8.79 1.81
N GLU A 157 6.49 7.57 1.33
CA GLU A 157 6.08 7.25 -0.05
C GLU A 157 4.55 7.24 -0.10
N PRO A 158 3.95 7.58 -1.26
CA PRO A 158 2.50 7.54 -1.40
C PRO A 158 1.97 6.14 -1.10
N ASP A 159 0.94 6.10 -0.30
CA ASP A 159 0.25 4.85 0.01
C ASP A 159 -0.46 4.34 -1.26
N ILE A 160 -0.39 3.03 -1.48
CA ILE A 160 -1.15 2.38 -2.56
C ILE A 160 -2.65 2.69 -2.44
N GLU A 161 -3.15 2.87 -1.21
CA GLU A 161 -4.54 3.23 -0.97
C GLU A 161 -4.93 4.56 -1.62
N ASP A 162 -4.09 5.55 -1.46
CA ASP A 162 -4.33 6.86 -2.07
C ASP A 162 -4.20 6.81 -3.59
N ILE A 163 -3.26 6.03 -4.11
CA ILE A 163 -3.10 5.81 -5.56
C ILE A 163 -4.36 5.13 -6.13
N VAL A 164 -4.79 4.02 -5.54
CA VAL A 164 -5.98 3.27 -5.99
C VAL A 164 -7.23 4.15 -5.88
N ARG A 165 -7.38 4.91 -4.80
CA ARG A 165 -8.49 5.85 -4.63
C ARG A 165 -8.53 6.93 -5.70
N ARG A 166 -7.37 7.47 -6.11
CA ARG A 166 -7.26 8.45 -7.22
C ARG A 166 -7.63 7.84 -8.56
N ILE A 167 -7.24 6.59 -8.80
CA ILE A 167 -7.62 5.84 -10.00
C ILE A 167 -9.15 5.69 -10.07
N TYR A 168 -9.80 5.27 -8.98
CA TYR A 168 -11.26 5.14 -8.93
C TYR A 168 -12.00 6.47 -9.12
N ARG A 169 -11.40 7.61 -8.75
CA ARG A 169 -11.97 8.95 -8.99
C ARG A 169 -11.74 9.47 -10.40
N GLY A 170 -11.01 8.75 -11.23
CA GLY A 170 -10.63 9.19 -12.57
C GLY A 170 -9.64 10.35 -12.58
N GLU A 171 -8.97 10.61 -11.45
CA GLU A 171 -7.99 11.70 -11.30
C GLU A 171 -6.62 11.33 -11.88
N ALA A 172 -6.41 10.06 -12.17
CA ALA A 172 -5.20 9.57 -12.78
C ALA A 172 -5.55 8.57 -13.90
N PRO A 173 -5.19 8.84 -15.17
CA PRO A 173 -5.40 7.90 -16.25
C PRO A 173 -4.55 6.63 -16.00
N PRO A 174 -5.06 5.43 -16.36
CA PRO A 174 -4.27 4.22 -16.24
C PRO A 174 -3.00 4.36 -17.09
N PRO A 175 -1.84 3.85 -16.62
CA PRO A 175 -0.68 3.74 -17.48
C PRO A 175 -1.10 2.85 -18.68
N GLY A 176 -0.79 3.29 -19.85
CA GLY A 176 -0.99 2.47 -21.05
C GLY A 176 -0.28 1.13 -20.92
N PRO A 177 -0.76 0.12 -21.66
CA PRO A 177 -0.17 -1.22 -21.66
C PRO A 177 1.29 -1.20 -22.08
#